data_5a7f8c38c9efb94dc6c8b3568df866f8
#
_entry.id   5a7f8c38c9efb94dc6c8b3568df866f8
#
_cell.length_a   1.000
_cell.length_b   1.000
_cell.length_c   1.000
_cell.angle_alpha   90.00
_cell.angle_beta   90.00
_cell.angle_gamma   90.00
#
_symmetry.space_group_name_H-M   'P 1'
#
loop_
_entity.id
_entity.type
_entity.pdbx_description
1 polymer ?
#
loop_
_entity_poly.entity_id
_entity_poly.type
_entity_poly.pdbx_seq_one_letter_code
_entity_poly.pdbx_strand_id
1 'polypeptide(L)'
;MNTNLLKFAGAALAALLIVAPAMAQKKTLAVVVKGLDNPFFTVLGDGCALWNKENPTSEYTCLYTGPASSADEAGEVQIVEDLINKGVAGIAISPSNAPAMANMLKAKAPKMPIMTIDADLAAADRAQRKTYLGTNNYDMGVLMAKHLKGLNAKGGTVCMQLGNVAADNINARAAGFRDTISGKKGIDRLKGEGGWTEIAGCPLFTNDQIDLANQQMQDVFTKNPNLNAFILVGGWAQFGPQAYAQVTDQVMAKLKAKQLIIIAGDTLPPQLDALKNGRSHAQIGQRPFEMGHRAPAVLIDLINGKKIADPLYTGLDECVPTNLDKCPAK
;
A
#
# COMPACT_ATOMS: atom_id res chain seq x y z
N MET A 1 63.99 46.99 -59.66
CA MET A 1 62.74 46.31 -59.86
C MET A 1 62.66 45.16 -58.87
N ASN A 2 62.06 45.36 -57.73
CA ASN A 2 62.00 44.38 -56.61
C ASN A 2 60.59 43.75 -56.57
N THR A 3 60.57 42.44 -56.68
CA THR A 3 59.35 41.63 -56.50
C THR A 3 59.46 40.92 -55.13
N ASN A 4 58.58 41.37 -54.16
CA ASN A 4 58.44 40.74 -52.88
C ASN A 4 57.45 39.55 -52.98
N LEU A 5 57.88 38.34 -52.66
CA LEU A 5 57.03 37.18 -52.48
C LEU A 5 56.57 37.16 -51.02
N LEU A 6 55.23 37.35 -50.77
CA LEU A 6 54.58 37.06 -49.47
C LEU A 6 54.37 35.54 -49.36
N LYS A 7 54.95 34.96 -48.31
CA LYS A 7 54.63 33.59 -47.88
C LYS A 7 53.46 33.61 -46.92
N PHE A 8 52.31 33.06 -47.31
CA PHE A 8 51.21 32.78 -46.41
C PHE A 8 51.46 31.44 -45.70
N ALA A 9 51.64 31.52 -44.36
CA ALA A 9 51.67 30.34 -43.49
C ALA A 9 50.23 30.06 -43.05
N GLY A 10 49.65 29.01 -43.58
CA GLY A 10 48.36 28.53 -43.15
C GLY A 10 48.45 27.72 -41.84
N ALA A 11 47.95 28.28 -40.74
CA ALA A 11 47.78 27.58 -39.49
C ALA A 11 46.48 26.74 -39.53
N ALA A 12 46.63 25.39 -39.65
CA ALA A 12 45.53 24.47 -39.54
C ALA A 12 45.14 24.32 -38.04
N LEU A 13 44.01 24.92 -37.64
CA LEU A 13 43.41 24.72 -36.33
C LEU A 13 42.71 23.37 -36.30
N ALA A 14 43.34 22.36 -35.70
CA ALA A 14 42.67 21.08 -35.41
C ALA A 14 41.66 21.25 -34.25
N ALA A 15 40.35 21.37 -34.56
CA ALA A 15 39.31 21.35 -33.55
C ALA A 15 39.18 19.93 -33.00
N LEU A 16 39.65 19.69 -31.79
CA LEU A 16 39.34 18.47 -31.03
C LEU A 16 37.87 18.55 -30.63
N LEU A 17 36.99 17.82 -31.32
CA LEU A 17 35.62 17.55 -30.89
C LEU A 17 35.73 16.62 -29.66
N ILE A 18 35.60 17.20 -28.48
CA ILE A 18 35.34 16.46 -27.23
C ILE A 18 33.94 15.89 -27.35
N VAL A 19 33.82 14.65 -27.80
CA VAL A 19 32.55 13.89 -27.74
C VAL A 19 32.34 13.56 -26.26
N ALA A 20 31.58 14.40 -25.55
CA ALA A 20 31.07 14.04 -24.22
C ALA A 20 30.26 12.74 -24.36
N PRO A 21 30.53 11.71 -23.56
CA PRO A 21 29.70 10.50 -23.60
C PRO A 21 28.27 10.89 -23.34
N ALA A 22 27.38 10.66 -24.32
CA ALA A 22 25.94 10.78 -24.11
C ALA A 22 25.59 9.80 -22.97
N MET A 23 25.27 10.32 -21.79
CA MET A 23 24.73 9.49 -20.72
C MET A 23 23.45 8.84 -21.25
N ALA A 24 23.47 7.55 -21.48
CA ALA A 24 22.31 6.79 -21.92
C ALA A 24 21.19 7.03 -20.93
N GLN A 25 20.02 7.45 -21.44
CA GLN A 25 18.85 7.67 -20.60
C GLN A 25 18.49 6.37 -19.86
N LYS A 26 18.38 6.44 -18.53
CA LYS A 26 18.05 5.27 -17.72
C LYS A 26 16.68 4.73 -18.09
N LYS A 27 16.56 3.41 -18.11
CA LYS A 27 15.31 2.70 -18.31
C LYS A 27 14.42 2.84 -17.07
N THR A 28 13.14 3.16 -17.23
CA THR A 28 12.22 3.39 -16.12
C THR A 28 11.63 2.07 -15.62
N LEU A 29 11.70 1.86 -14.30
CA LEU A 29 10.92 0.87 -13.55
C LEU A 29 9.86 1.67 -12.78
N ALA A 30 8.60 1.53 -13.14
CA ALA A 30 7.53 2.30 -12.53
C ALA A 30 6.91 1.56 -11.35
N VAL A 31 6.69 2.27 -10.25
CA VAL A 31 5.91 1.84 -9.07
C VAL A 31 4.69 2.74 -9.01
N VAL A 32 3.54 2.19 -9.39
CA VAL A 32 2.26 2.91 -9.45
C VAL A 32 1.42 2.53 -8.24
N VAL A 33 0.99 3.54 -7.48
CA VAL A 33 0.23 3.38 -6.23
C VAL A 33 -1.18 3.92 -6.40
N LYS A 34 -2.08 3.53 -5.47
CA LYS A 34 -3.50 3.91 -5.49
C LYS A 34 -3.73 5.42 -5.44
N GLY A 35 -2.87 6.15 -4.68
CA GLY A 35 -2.97 7.60 -4.56
C GLY A 35 -1.80 8.19 -3.79
N LEU A 36 -1.39 9.40 -4.18
CA LEU A 36 -0.28 10.13 -3.58
C LEU A 36 -0.68 10.86 -2.28
N ASP A 37 -1.98 10.93 -1.98
CA ASP A 37 -2.56 11.53 -0.77
C ASP A 37 -2.49 10.61 0.46
N ASN A 38 -2.13 9.33 0.30
CA ASN A 38 -2.09 8.37 1.38
C ASN A 38 -0.65 8.22 1.94
N PRO A 39 -0.41 8.52 3.24
CA PRO A 39 0.92 8.43 3.86
C PRO A 39 1.58 7.05 3.78
N PHE A 40 0.81 5.97 3.71
CA PHE A 40 1.32 4.62 3.48
C PHE A 40 2.14 4.54 2.18
N PHE A 41 1.61 5.11 1.10
CA PHE A 41 2.30 5.11 -0.19
C PHE A 41 3.47 6.08 -0.24
N THR A 42 3.46 7.17 0.54
CA THR A 42 4.65 8.03 0.70
C THR A 42 5.84 7.22 1.20
N VAL A 43 5.65 6.40 2.24
CA VAL A 43 6.70 5.52 2.78
C VAL A 43 7.17 4.48 1.77
N LEU A 44 6.27 3.96 0.93
CA LEU A 44 6.63 3.08 -0.18
C LEU A 44 7.48 3.82 -1.22
N GLY A 45 7.13 5.07 -1.54
CA GLY A 45 7.90 5.96 -2.41
C GLY A 45 9.31 6.24 -1.88
N ASP A 46 9.47 6.40 -0.56
CA ASP A 46 10.78 6.57 0.09
C ASP A 46 11.68 5.34 -0.15
N GLY A 47 11.11 4.14 -0.13
CA GLY A 47 11.82 2.92 -0.50
C GLY A 47 12.34 2.93 -1.94
N CYS A 48 11.51 3.33 -2.90
CA CYS A 48 11.88 3.51 -4.32
C CYS A 48 12.99 4.57 -4.47
N ALA A 49 12.88 5.68 -3.75
CA ALA A 49 13.90 6.75 -3.77
C ALA A 49 15.24 6.28 -3.18
N LEU A 50 15.22 5.51 -2.08
CA LEU A 50 16.43 4.93 -1.51
C LEU A 50 17.11 3.97 -2.48
N TRP A 51 16.35 3.11 -3.16
CA TRP A 51 16.91 2.21 -4.17
C TRP A 51 17.68 2.99 -5.26
N ASN A 52 17.14 4.10 -5.76
CA ASN A 52 17.81 4.98 -6.72
C ASN A 52 19.14 5.53 -6.18
N LYS A 53 19.15 5.94 -4.91
CA LYS A 53 20.33 6.47 -4.24
C LYS A 53 21.43 5.41 -4.07
N GLU A 54 21.04 4.18 -3.77
CA GLU A 54 21.95 3.05 -3.59
C GLU A 54 22.48 2.49 -4.93
N ASN A 55 21.77 2.74 -6.03
CA ASN A 55 22.08 2.22 -7.36
C ASN A 55 22.32 3.33 -8.40
N PRO A 56 23.24 4.31 -8.15
CA PRO A 56 23.41 5.48 -9.01
C PRO A 56 23.93 5.11 -10.42
N THR A 57 24.66 4.01 -10.54
CA THR A 57 25.24 3.51 -11.80
C THR A 57 24.36 2.50 -12.55
N SER A 58 23.21 2.13 -11.97
CA SER A 58 22.26 1.23 -12.64
C SER A 58 21.76 1.83 -13.96
N GLU A 59 21.56 1.00 -14.97
CA GLU A 59 20.87 1.38 -16.21
C GLU A 59 19.37 1.65 -16.00
N TYR A 60 18.84 1.35 -14.81
CA TYR A 60 17.44 1.56 -14.42
C TYR A 60 17.28 2.71 -13.43
N THR A 61 16.08 3.28 -13.40
CA THR A 61 15.64 4.22 -12.38
C THR A 61 14.24 3.85 -11.90
N CYS A 62 14.00 3.90 -10.60
CA CYS A 62 12.69 3.73 -10.01
C CYS A 62 11.89 5.03 -10.12
N LEU A 63 10.72 4.98 -10.76
CA LEU A 63 9.74 6.04 -10.82
C LEU A 63 8.57 5.71 -9.89
N TYR A 64 8.42 6.46 -8.82
CA TYR A 64 7.23 6.41 -7.97
C TYR A 64 6.17 7.38 -8.50
N THR A 65 4.95 6.90 -8.73
CA THR A 65 3.84 7.70 -9.28
C THR A 65 2.48 7.11 -8.92
N GLY A 66 1.43 7.88 -9.13
CA GLY A 66 0.04 7.50 -8.90
C GLY A 66 -0.88 8.70 -9.14
N PRO A 67 -2.20 8.54 -9.07
CA PRO A 67 -3.13 9.66 -9.08
C PRO A 67 -2.95 10.53 -7.84
N ALA A 68 -3.37 11.78 -7.89
CA ALA A 68 -3.28 12.70 -6.76
C ALA A 68 -4.13 12.23 -5.56
N SER A 69 -5.24 11.54 -5.82
CA SER A 69 -6.14 11.01 -4.80
C SER A 69 -6.38 9.52 -4.96
N SER A 70 -6.39 8.81 -3.83
CA SER A 70 -6.74 7.37 -3.75
C SER A 70 -8.18 7.06 -4.21
N ALA A 71 -9.02 8.08 -4.34
CA ALA A 71 -10.37 7.96 -4.89
C ALA A 71 -10.41 7.96 -6.43
N ASP A 72 -9.31 8.31 -7.10
CA ASP A 72 -9.23 8.40 -8.56
C ASP A 72 -8.77 7.08 -9.19
N GLU A 73 -9.60 6.04 -9.10
CA GLU A 73 -9.33 4.71 -9.66
C GLU A 73 -9.11 4.75 -11.18
N ALA A 74 -9.86 5.59 -11.90
CA ALA A 74 -9.73 5.72 -13.35
C ALA A 74 -8.40 6.38 -13.73
N GLY A 75 -7.97 7.38 -12.98
CA GLY A 75 -6.66 8.02 -13.14
C GLY A 75 -5.51 7.04 -12.92
N GLU A 76 -5.62 6.12 -11.94
CA GLU A 76 -4.62 5.07 -11.75
C GLU A 76 -4.49 4.17 -12.99
N VAL A 77 -5.62 3.69 -13.53
CA VAL A 77 -5.65 2.85 -14.73
C VAL A 77 -5.04 3.59 -15.92
N GLN A 78 -5.38 4.88 -16.11
CA GLN A 78 -4.84 5.71 -17.20
C GLN A 78 -3.31 5.90 -17.07
N ILE A 79 -2.80 6.12 -15.85
CA ILE A 79 -1.35 6.24 -15.61
C ILE A 79 -0.61 4.96 -16.01
N VAL A 80 -1.14 3.79 -15.65
CA VAL A 80 -0.54 2.50 -16.04
C VAL A 80 -0.59 2.31 -17.57
N GLU A 81 -1.71 2.64 -18.21
CA GLU A 81 -1.86 2.58 -19.67
C GLU A 81 -0.84 3.48 -20.37
N ASP A 82 -0.64 4.70 -19.89
CA ASP A 82 0.33 5.66 -20.43
C ASP A 82 1.78 5.15 -20.28
N LEU A 83 2.11 4.51 -19.16
CA LEU A 83 3.42 3.91 -18.92
C LEU A 83 3.67 2.71 -19.86
N ILE A 84 2.66 1.89 -20.13
CA ILE A 84 2.71 0.80 -21.09
C ILE A 84 2.96 1.37 -22.50
N ASN A 85 2.22 2.41 -22.89
CA ASN A 85 2.35 3.06 -24.20
C ASN A 85 3.73 3.73 -24.38
N LYS A 86 4.32 4.29 -23.29
CA LYS A 86 5.67 4.85 -23.28
C LYS A 86 6.78 3.79 -23.34
N GLY A 87 6.45 2.51 -23.13
CA GLY A 87 7.41 1.43 -23.20
C GLY A 87 8.42 1.43 -22.04
N VAL A 88 7.97 1.69 -20.80
CA VAL A 88 8.84 1.58 -19.62
C VAL A 88 9.34 0.13 -19.46
N ALA A 89 10.44 -0.06 -18.73
CA ALA A 89 11.10 -1.37 -18.64
C ALA A 89 10.31 -2.40 -17.83
N GLY A 90 9.52 -1.96 -16.84
CA GLY A 90 8.66 -2.81 -16.01
C GLY A 90 7.78 -1.98 -15.10
N ILE A 91 6.68 -2.55 -14.63
CA ILE A 91 5.69 -1.84 -13.80
C ILE A 91 5.30 -2.71 -12.60
N ALA A 92 5.37 -2.12 -11.39
CA ALA A 92 4.77 -2.63 -10.16
C ALA A 92 3.51 -1.79 -9.86
N ILE A 93 2.36 -2.43 -9.71
CA ILE A 93 1.06 -1.76 -9.58
C ILE A 93 0.40 -2.16 -8.26
N SER A 94 -0.08 -1.19 -7.48
CA SER A 94 -0.98 -1.42 -6.35
C SER A 94 -2.42 -1.10 -6.76
N PRO A 95 -3.19 -2.03 -7.34
CA PRO A 95 -4.48 -1.71 -7.94
C PRO A 95 -5.51 -1.31 -6.87
N SER A 96 -6.12 -0.12 -7.00
CA SER A 96 -7.27 0.31 -6.21
C SER A 96 -8.54 -0.43 -6.64
N ASN A 97 -8.73 -0.58 -7.95
CA ASN A 97 -9.80 -1.36 -8.57
C ASN A 97 -9.22 -2.54 -9.36
N ALA A 98 -9.10 -3.69 -8.69
CA ALA A 98 -8.47 -4.87 -9.28
C ALA A 98 -9.15 -5.36 -10.58
N PRO A 99 -10.50 -5.42 -10.70
CA PRO A 99 -11.16 -5.76 -11.95
C PRO A 99 -10.88 -4.80 -13.10
N ALA A 100 -10.94 -3.48 -12.86
CA ALA A 100 -10.67 -2.47 -13.90
C ALA A 100 -9.23 -2.57 -14.40
N MET A 101 -8.27 -2.68 -13.49
CA MET A 101 -6.85 -2.85 -13.81
C MET A 101 -6.61 -4.13 -14.62
N ALA A 102 -7.19 -5.26 -14.20
CA ALA A 102 -7.05 -6.52 -14.90
C ALA A 102 -7.60 -6.46 -16.33
N ASN A 103 -8.75 -5.81 -16.52
CA ASN A 103 -9.36 -5.64 -17.85
C ASN A 103 -8.47 -4.80 -18.78
N MET A 104 -7.90 -3.71 -18.27
CA MET A 104 -6.97 -2.88 -19.03
C MET A 104 -5.71 -3.68 -19.41
N LEU A 105 -5.10 -4.41 -18.45
CA LEU A 105 -3.93 -5.25 -18.72
C LEU A 105 -4.21 -6.34 -19.75
N LYS A 106 -5.38 -6.99 -19.73
CA LYS A 106 -5.82 -7.96 -20.76
C LYS A 106 -5.91 -7.31 -22.13
N ALA A 107 -6.51 -6.13 -22.21
CA ALA A 107 -6.69 -5.41 -23.46
C ALA A 107 -5.36 -4.92 -24.08
N LYS A 108 -4.44 -4.45 -23.25
CA LYS A 108 -3.12 -3.93 -23.68
C LYS A 108 -2.09 -5.03 -23.94
N ALA A 109 -2.19 -6.16 -23.26
CA ALA A 109 -1.25 -7.28 -23.36
C ALA A 109 0.24 -6.82 -23.32
N PRO A 110 0.69 -6.12 -22.26
CA PRO A 110 2.00 -5.49 -22.20
C PRO A 110 3.12 -6.52 -22.34
N LYS A 111 4.18 -6.16 -23.09
CA LYS A 111 5.34 -7.03 -23.29
C LYS A 111 6.36 -6.96 -22.15
N MET A 112 6.41 -5.81 -21.43
CA MET A 112 7.26 -5.67 -20.25
C MET A 112 6.66 -6.44 -19.06
N PRO A 113 7.50 -6.82 -18.08
CA PRO A 113 6.98 -7.47 -16.87
C PRO A 113 6.07 -6.53 -16.08
N ILE A 114 4.91 -7.04 -15.72
CA ILE A 114 3.97 -6.45 -14.77
C ILE A 114 4.04 -7.28 -13.48
N MET A 115 4.17 -6.64 -12.34
CA MET A 115 3.97 -7.24 -11.02
C MET A 115 2.96 -6.41 -10.23
N THR A 116 2.35 -7.01 -9.23
CA THR A 116 1.54 -6.27 -8.26
C THR A 116 2.30 -6.04 -6.95
N ILE A 117 1.99 -4.94 -6.26
CA ILE A 117 2.61 -4.53 -5.00
C ILE A 117 1.51 -4.06 -4.04
N ASP A 118 1.61 -4.33 -2.73
CA ASP A 118 0.61 -3.96 -1.70
C ASP A 118 -0.77 -4.61 -1.90
N ALA A 119 -1.40 -4.38 -3.03
CA ALA A 119 -2.65 -5.00 -3.45
C ALA A 119 -2.42 -5.91 -4.67
N ASP A 120 -3.19 -6.99 -4.79
CA ASP A 120 -3.09 -7.93 -5.91
C ASP A 120 -4.32 -7.84 -6.83
N LEU A 121 -4.23 -8.46 -7.98
CA LEU A 121 -5.39 -8.76 -8.82
C LEU A 121 -6.21 -9.90 -8.19
N ALA A 122 -7.50 -9.93 -8.49
CA ALA A 122 -8.35 -11.03 -8.10
C ALA A 122 -7.78 -12.38 -8.59
N ALA A 123 -8.02 -13.44 -7.84
CA ALA A 123 -7.44 -14.77 -8.12
C ALA A 123 -7.59 -15.23 -9.57
N ALA A 124 -8.74 -14.95 -10.19
CA ALA A 124 -9.03 -15.30 -11.60
C ALA A 124 -8.17 -14.50 -12.62
N ASP A 125 -7.61 -13.36 -12.20
CA ASP A 125 -6.90 -12.42 -13.08
C ASP A 125 -5.38 -12.41 -12.88
N ARG A 126 -4.86 -13.17 -11.92
CA ARG A 126 -3.43 -13.18 -11.56
C ARG A 126 -2.48 -13.56 -12.70
N ALA A 127 -3.00 -14.20 -13.74
CA ALA A 127 -2.24 -14.46 -14.98
C ALA A 127 -1.78 -13.19 -15.70
N GLN A 128 -2.38 -12.01 -15.39
CA GLN A 128 -2.00 -10.72 -16.00
C GLN A 128 -0.73 -10.11 -15.35
N ARG A 129 -0.20 -10.70 -14.27
CA ARG A 129 1.03 -10.26 -13.61
C ARG A 129 1.99 -11.41 -13.39
N LYS A 130 3.26 -11.14 -13.12
CA LYS A 130 4.31 -12.14 -12.91
C LYS A 130 4.44 -12.60 -11.46
N THR A 131 4.29 -11.67 -10.51
CA THR A 131 4.35 -11.94 -9.07
C THR A 131 3.65 -10.84 -8.29
N TYR A 132 3.32 -11.11 -7.05
CA TYR A 132 2.86 -10.16 -6.04
C TYR A 132 3.96 -9.93 -5.00
N LEU A 133 4.26 -8.66 -4.70
CA LEU A 133 5.16 -8.25 -3.61
C LEU A 133 4.36 -7.48 -2.56
N GLY A 134 4.23 -7.99 -1.35
CA GLY A 134 3.49 -7.27 -0.31
C GLY A 134 3.12 -8.12 0.89
N THR A 135 2.06 -7.73 1.55
CA THR A 135 1.53 -8.34 2.78
C THR A 135 0.74 -9.61 2.47
N ASN A 136 0.83 -10.64 3.32
CA ASN A 136 -0.21 -11.65 3.38
C ASN A 136 -1.46 -11.05 4.04
N ASN A 137 -2.35 -10.51 3.22
CA ASN A 137 -3.51 -9.77 3.69
C ASN A 137 -4.52 -10.64 4.45
N TYR A 138 -4.67 -11.91 4.07
CA TYR A 138 -5.51 -12.83 4.83
C TYR A 138 -4.96 -13.04 6.25
N ASP A 139 -3.65 -13.27 6.39
CA ASP A 139 -3.01 -13.44 7.69
C ASP A 139 -3.06 -12.17 8.54
N MET A 140 -3.01 -10.98 7.93
CA MET A 140 -3.23 -9.73 8.64
C MET A 140 -4.62 -9.69 9.32
N GLY A 141 -5.66 -10.09 8.61
CA GLY A 141 -7.01 -10.26 9.17
C GLY A 141 -7.07 -11.33 10.28
N VAL A 142 -6.37 -12.44 10.10
CA VAL A 142 -6.23 -13.48 11.13
C VAL A 142 -5.63 -12.92 12.42
N LEU A 143 -4.56 -12.11 12.32
CA LEU A 143 -3.91 -11.50 13.48
C LEU A 143 -4.85 -10.50 14.17
N MET A 144 -5.56 -9.65 13.42
CA MET A 144 -6.56 -8.74 13.99
C MET A 144 -7.62 -9.50 14.80
N ALA A 145 -8.12 -10.62 14.27
CA ALA A 145 -9.09 -11.45 14.95
C ALA A 145 -8.53 -12.14 16.22
N LYS A 146 -7.29 -12.62 16.18
CA LYS A 146 -6.60 -13.19 17.34
C LYS A 146 -6.45 -12.19 18.47
N HIS A 147 -6.03 -10.95 18.16
CA HIS A 147 -5.96 -9.88 19.15
C HIS A 147 -7.33 -9.54 19.74
N LEU A 148 -8.38 -9.47 18.91
CA LEU A 148 -9.74 -9.23 19.42
C LEU A 148 -10.19 -10.34 20.38
N LYS A 149 -10.00 -11.63 20.00
CA LYS A 149 -10.33 -12.78 20.88
C LYS A 149 -9.52 -12.77 22.18
N GLY A 150 -8.25 -12.38 22.13
CA GLY A 150 -7.39 -12.27 23.32
C GLY A 150 -7.84 -11.14 24.28
N LEU A 151 -8.37 -10.04 23.74
CA LEU A 151 -8.86 -8.90 24.52
C LEU A 151 -10.28 -9.11 25.03
N ASN A 152 -11.14 -9.80 24.29
CA ASN A 152 -12.51 -10.13 24.66
C ASN A 152 -12.92 -11.51 24.12
N ALA A 153 -12.77 -12.53 24.96
CA ALA A 153 -13.15 -13.91 24.62
C ALA A 153 -14.66 -14.16 24.66
N LYS A 154 -15.46 -13.25 25.26
CA LYS A 154 -16.90 -13.46 25.41
C LYS A 154 -17.68 -13.17 24.13
N GLY A 155 -17.09 -12.40 23.22
CA GLY A 155 -17.78 -11.92 22.03
C GLY A 155 -18.51 -10.60 22.24
N GLY A 156 -19.38 -10.27 21.29
CA GLY A 156 -20.15 -9.02 21.28
C GLY A 156 -20.51 -8.55 19.88
N THR A 157 -20.68 -7.26 19.74
CA THR A 157 -20.95 -6.61 18.47
C THR A 157 -19.69 -6.00 17.88
N VAL A 158 -19.53 -6.09 16.56
CA VAL A 158 -18.37 -5.60 15.84
C VAL A 158 -18.77 -4.83 14.59
N CYS A 159 -17.99 -3.80 14.25
CA CYS A 159 -18.02 -3.14 12.95
C CYS A 159 -16.63 -3.17 12.34
N MET A 160 -16.52 -3.54 11.07
CA MET A 160 -15.29 -3.40 10.29
C MET A 160 -15.38 -2.16 9.40
N GLN A 161 -14.27 -1.44 9.31
CA GLN A 161 -14.09 -0.35 8.37
C GLN A 161 -13.04 -0.78 7.33
N LEU A 162 -13.47 -0.86 6.08
CA LEU A 162 -12.73 -1.28 4.92
C LEU A 162 -12.38 -0.07 4.04
N GLY A 163 -11.45 -0.26 3.10
CA GLY A 163 -11.11 0.74 2.07
C GLY A 163 -12.05 0.68 0.87
N ASN A 164 -11.50 0.43 -0.32
CA ASN A 164 -12.28 0.26 -1.53
C ASN A 164 -12.86 -1.16 -1.62
N VAL A 165 -14.13 -1.27 -1.99
CA VAL A 165 -14.84 -2.57 -2.13
C VAL A 165 -14.22 -3.48 -3.21
N ALA A 166 -13.59 -2.90 -4.23
CA ALA A 166 -12.96 -3.62 -5.34
C ALA A 166 -11.49 -3.97 -5.10
N ALA A 167 -10.92 -3.60 -3.93
CA ALA A 167 -9.53 -3.89 -3.57
C ALA A 167 -9.37 -5.29 -2.98
N ASP A 168 -8.62 -6.18 -3.64
CA ASP A 168 -8.43 -7.58 -3.24
C ASP A 168 -7.80 -7.70 -1.84
N ASN A 169 -6.79 -6.87 -1.53
CA ASN A 169 -6.10 -6.88 -0.23
C ASN A 169 -7.05 -6.61 0.95
N ILE A 170 -7.95 -5.67 0.78
CA ILE A 170 -8.90 -5.27 1.84
C ILE A 170 -9.93 -6.36 2.08
N ASN A 171 -10.45 -6.96 1.02
CA ASN A 171 -11.38 -8.07 1.09
C ASN A 171 -10.73 -9.31 1.73
N ALA A 172 -9.46 -9.59 1.43
CA ALA A 172 -8.72 -10.68 2.05
C ALA A 172 -8.53 -10.47 3.56
N ARG A 173 -8.26 -9.22 4.04
CA ARG A 173 -8.19 -8.91 5.48
C ARG A 173 -9.51 -9.19 6.17
N ALA A 174 -10.63 -8.71 5.59
CA ALA A 174 -11.96 -8.96 6.13
C ALA A 174 -12.30 -10.46 6.17
N ALA A 175 -11.95 -11.21 5.14
CA ALA A 175 -12.13 -12.67 5.11
C ALA A 175 -11.31 -13.37 6.21
N GLY A 176 -10.01 -13.05 6.34
CA GLY A 176 -9.14 -13.61 7.38
C GLY A 176 -9.67 -13.35 8.79
N PHE A 177 -10.17 -12.13 9.04
CA PHE A 177 -10.81 -11.75 10.30
C PHE A 177 -12.06 -12.59 10.58
N ARG A 178 -13.01 -12.62 9.64
CA ARG A 178 -14.29 -13.34 9.80
C ARG A 178 -14.08 -14.84 9.97
N ASP A 179 -13.23 -15.45 9.14
CA ASP A 179 -12.93 -16.88 9.21
C ASP A 179 -12.32 -17.26 10.56
N THR A 180 -11.41 -16.42 11.08
CA THR A 180 -10.76 -16.66 12.38
C THR A 180 -11.73 -16.48 13.56
N ILE A 181 -12.60 -15.48 13.50
CA ILE A 181 -13.63 -15.29 14.52
C ILE A 181 -14.62 -16.45 14.53
N SER A 182 -15.11 -16.85 13.37
CA SER A 182 -16.13 -17.88 13.23
C SER A 182 -15.61 -19.32 13.40
N GLY A 183 -14.31 -19.52 13.16
CA GLY A 183 -13.73 -20.87 13.01
C GLY A 183 -14.15 -21.59 11.73
N LYS A 184 -14.74 -20.89 10.75
CA LYS A 184 -15.23 -21.41 9.48
C LYS A 184 -14.63 -20.62 8.33
N LYS A 185 -14.49 -21.22 7.16
CA LYS A 185 -14.02 -20.55 5.95
C LYS A 185 -15.17 -19.96 5.13
N GLY A 186 -14.89 -18.80 4.50
CA GLY A 186 -15.80 -18.19 3.55
C GLY A 186 -17.01 -17.52 4.19
N ILE A 187 -16.84 -16.96 5.39
CA ILE A 187 -17.92 -16.24 6.09
C ILE A 187 -18.01 -14.80 5.54
N ASP A 188 -19.12 -14.51 4.87
CA ASP A 188 -19.37 -13.16 4.32
C ASP A 188 -19.72 -12.13 5.39
N ARG A 189 -20.32 -12.57 6.50
CA ARG A 189 -20.75 -11.73 7.61
C ARG A 189 -20.90 -12.54 8.89
N LEU A 190 -20.44 -12.00 10.02
CA LEU A 190 -20.67 -12.61 11.34
C LEU A 190 -22.10 -12.36 11.81
N LYS A 191 -22.83 -13.43 12.14
CA LYS A 191 -24.22 -13.41 12.61
C LYS A 191 -24.38 -14.12 13.96
N GLY A 192 -23.31 -14.11 14.79
CA GLY A 192 -23.21 -14.79 16.07
C GLY A 192 -22.10 -15.84 16.12
N GLU A 193 -21.44 -16.12 14.99
CA GLU A 193 -20.34 -17.06 14.95
C GLU A 193 -19.18 -16.59 15.84
N GLY A 194 -18.60 -17.53 16.60
CA GLY A 194 -17.55 -17.24 17.57
C GLY A 194 -17.96 -16.25 18.67
N GLY A 195 -19.26 -16.05 18.89
CA GLY A 195 -19.82 -15.08 19.83
C GLY A 195 -19.89 -13.64 19.30
N TRP A 196 -19.59 -13.39 18.01
CA TRP A 196 -19.54 -12.04 17.44
C TRP A 196 -20.61 -11.83 16.37
N THR A 197 -21.21 -10.63 16.38
CA THR A 197 -22.20 -10.21 15.39
C THR A 197 -21.80 -8.87 14.77
N GLU A 198 -21.67 -8.81 13.45
CA GLU A 198 -21.53 -7.53 12.75
C GLU A 198 -22.81 -6.73 12.82
N ILE A 199 -22.75 -5.49 13.33
CA ILE A 199 -23.93 -4.60 13.42
C ILE A 199 -24.46 -4.21 12.04
N ALA A 200 -25.73 -3.82 11.96
CA ALA A 200 -26.33 -3.32 10.74
C ALA A 200 -25.52 -2.11 10.20
N GLY A 201 -25.42 -2.00 8.88
CA GLY A 201 -24.64 -0.96 8.22
C GLY A 201 -23.13 -1.20 8.16
N CYS A 202 -22.60 -2.27 8.78
CA CYS A 202 -21.23 -2.69 8.62
C CYS A 202 -21.14 -3.92 7.69
N PRO A 203 -20.01 -4.09 6.94
CA PRO A 203 -18.82 -3.24 6.97
C PRO A 203 -19.03 -1.87 6.31
N LEU A 204 -18.19 -0.90 6.71
CA LEU A 204 -18.12 0.43 6.11
C LEU A 204 -17.03 0.44 5.03
N PHE A 205 -17.20 1.28 4.00
CA PHE A 205 -16.23 1.46 2.94
C PHE A 205 -15.78 2.93 2.87
N THR A 206 -14.49 3.19 3.09
CA THR A 206 -13.93 4.54 3.13
C THR A 206 -13.47 5.04 1.77
N ASN A 207 -13.35 4.15 0.77
CA ASN A 207 -12.66 4.43 -0.50
C ASN A 207 -11.28 5.05 -0.28
N ASP A 208 -10.59 4.58 0.76
CA ASP A 208 -9.26 5.00 1.21
C ASP A 208 -9.17 6.49 1.63
N GLN A 209 -10.33 7.15 1.89
CA GLN A 209 -10.43 8.55 2.28
C GLN A 209 -10.37 8.73 3.80
N ILE A 210 -9.45 9.59 4.27
CA ILE A 210 -9.17 9.83 5.69
C ILE A 210 -10.36 10.49 6.40
N ASP A 211 -10.93 11.53 5.80
CA ASP A 211 -12.04 12.28 6.41
C ASP A 211 -13.31 11.43 6.49
N LEU A 212 -13.62 10.70 5.43
CA LEU A 212 -14.75 9.78 5.43
C LEU A 212 -14.59 8.69 6.50
N ALA A 213 -13.37 8.18 6.69
CA ALA A 213 -13.11 7.17 7.72
C ALA A 213 -13.41 7.70 9.12
N ASN A 214 -12.98 8.92 9.45
CA ASN A 214 -13.25 9.53 10.76
C ASN A 214 -14.74 9.86 10.94
N GLN A 215 -15.41 10.37 9.89
CA GLN A 215 -16.85 10.63 9.94
C GLN A 215 -17.63 9.34 10.18
N GLN A 216 -17.33 8.27 9.47
CA GLN A 216 -17.98 6.97 9.65
C GLN A 216 -17.78 6.41 11.06
N MET A 217 -16.56 6.53 11.64
CA MET A 217 -16.31 6.15 13.04
C MET A 217 -17.20 6.92 14.01
N GLN A 218 -17.25 8.25 13.86
CA GLN A 218 -18.10 9.14 14.66
C GLN A 218 -19.56 8.71 14.62
N ASP A 219 -20.07 8.46 13.42
CA ASP A 219 -21.46 8.04 13.19
C ASP A 219 -21.78 6.70 13.86
N VAL A 220 -20.87 5.72 13.70
CA VAL A 220 -21.05 4.40 14.30
C VAL A 220 -21.05 4.47 15.82
N PHE A 221 -20.12 5.19 16.43
CA PHE A 221 -20.03 5.29 17.89
C PHE A 221 -21.23 6.03 18.49
N THR A 222 -21.74 7.03 17.77
CA THR A 222 -22.96 7.76 18.18
C THR A 222 -24.21 6.90 18.10
N LYS A 223 -24.38 6.18 16.98
CA LYS A 223 -25.56 5.34 16.73
C LYS A 223 -25.57 4.03 17.50
N ASN A 224 -24.38 3.52 17.87
CA ASN A 224 -24.19 2.22 18.51
C ASN A 224 -23.38 2.35 19.81
N PRO A 225 -23.95 2.97 20.86
CA PRO A 225 -23.22 3.22 22.10
C PRO A 225 -22.74 1.95 22.83
N ASN A 226 -23.31 0.80 22.50
CA ASN A 226 -22.95 -0.50 23.08
C ASN A 226 -22.08 -1.36 22.15
N LEU A 227 -21.46 -0.76 21.11
CA LEU A 227 -20.51 -1.47 20.25
C LEU A 227 -19.32 -1.97 21.07
N ASN A 228 -18.93 -3.24 20.86
CA ASN A 228 -17.82 -3.87 21.61
C ASN A 228 -16.50 -3.85 20.85
N ALA A 229 -16.50 -3.84 19.51
CA ALA A 229 -15.28 -3.77 18.72
C ALA A 229 -15.44 -2.96 17.44
N PHE A 230 -14.39 -2.20 17.07
CA PHE A 230 -14.30 -1.52 15.80
C PHE A 230 -12.96 -1.89 15.16
N ILE A 231 -12.99 -2.47 13.96
CA ILE A 231 -11.82 -2.99 13.27
C ILE A 231 -11.52 -2.13 12.04
N LEU A 232 -10.43 -1.38 12.11
CA LEU A 232 -9.87 -0.62 11.01
C LEU A 232 -8.95 -1.57 10.22
N VAL A 233 -9.39 -2.13 9.09
CA VAL A 233 -8.56 -3.07 8.33
C VAL A 233 -7.37 -2.39 7.61
N GLY A 234 -7.34 -1.06 7.64
CA GLY A 234 -6.22 -0.20 7.24
C GLY A 234 -6.20 1.06 8.10
N GLY A 235 -5.13 1.85 7.99
CA GLY A 235 -4.84 2.97 8.89
C GLY A 235 -5.56 4.29 8.59
N TRP A 236 -6.54 4.35 7.67
CA TRP A 236 -7.08 5.61 7.12
C TRP A 236 -7.52 6.62 8.18
N ALA A 237 -8.36 6.23 9.13
CA ALA A 237 -8.84 7.16 10.16
C ALA A 237 -7.68 7.75 10.99
N GLN A 238 -6.65 6.95 11.28
CA GLN A 238 -5.50 7.35 12.09
C GLN A 238 -4.51 8.24 11.34
N PHE A 239 -4.54 8.27 9.99
CA PHE A 239 -3.77 9.23 9.20
C PHE A 239 -4.26 10.68 9.35
N GLY A 240 -5.48 10.88 9.89
CA GLY A 240 -5.98 12.18 10.38
C GLY A 240 -5.93 12.25 11.91
N PRO A 241 -4.74 12.40 12.55
CA PRO A 241 -4.58 12.17 13.99
C PRO A 241 -5.44 13.09 14.86
N GLN A 242 -5.70 14.32 14.43
CA GLN A 242 -6.56 15.26 15.14
C GLN A 242 -8.03 14.84 15.09
N ALA A 243 -8.54 14.51 13.91
CA ALA A 243 -9.93 14.03 13.73
C ALA A 243 -10.13 12.70 14.48
N TYR A 244 -9.17 11.76 14.34
CA TYR A 244 -9.20 10.49 15.05
C TYR A 244 -9.20 10.68 16.58
N ALA A 245 -8.40 11.63 17.11
CA ALA A 245 -8.39 11.96 18.53
C ALA A 245 -9.74 12.49 18.99
N GLN A 246 -10.36 13.43 18.25
CA GLN A 246 -11.68 13.97 18.58
C GLN A 246 -12.77 12.88 18.64
N VAL A 247 -12.76 11.94 17.69
CA VAL A 247 -13.70 10.81 17.67
C VAL A 247 -13.47 9.88 18.86
N THR A 248 -12.22 9.52 19.13
CA THR A 248 -11.88 8.57 20.20
C THR A 248 -12.01 9.16 21.60
N ASP A 249 -11.87 10.49 21.78
CA ASP A 249 -12.07 11.17 23.07
C ASP A 249 -13.49 10.95 23.61
N GLN A 250 -14.50 10.89 22.73
CA GLN A 250 -15.90 10.66 23.11
C GLN A 250 -16.14 9.26 23.70
N VAL A 251 -15.28 8.31 23.38
CA VAL A 251 -15.39 6.91 23.83
C VAL A 251 -14.20 6.47 24.68
N MET A 252 -13.33 7.40 25.11
CA MET A 252 -12.07 7.10 25.80
C MET A 252 -12.28 6.28 27.09
N ALA A 253 -13.34 6.55 27.83
CA ALA A 253 -13.67 5.76 29.05
C ALA A 253 -13.93 4.28 28.69
N LYS A 254 -14.64 4.03 27.59
CA LYS A 254 -14.92 2.66 27.11
C LYS A 254 -13.66 1.97 26.57
N LEU A 255 -12.77 2.71 25.89
CA LEU A 255 -11.50 2.19 25.42
C LEU A 255 -10.63 1.75 26.61
N LYS A 256 -10.45 2.62 27.60
CA LYS A 256 -9.69 2.29 28.81
C LYS A 256 -10.28 1.09 29.58
N ALA A 257 -11.59 0.98 29.64
CA ALA A 257 -12.30 -0.14 30.28
C ALA A 257 -12.38 -1.40 29.39
N LYS A 258 -11.86 -1.36 28.15
CA LYS A 258 -11.99 -2.43 27.14
C LYS A 258 -13.44 -2.85 26.85
N GLN A 259 -14.39 -1.95 27.08
CA GLN A 259 -15.79 -2.12 26.71
C GLN A 259 -15.99 -1.89 25.19
N LEU A 260 -15.14 -1.04 24.61
CA LEU A 260 -14.94 -0.89 23.17
C LEU A 260 -13.48 -1.19 22.85
N ILE A 261 -13.24 -2.08 21.92
CA ILE A 261 -11.90 -2.47 21.46
C ILE A 261 -11.69 -1.93 20.06
N ILE A 262 -10.59 -1.21 19.82
CA ILE A 262 -10.16 -0.80 18.49
C ILE A 262 -8.88 -1.55 18.14
N ILE A 263 -8.89 -2.23 16.99
CA ILE A 263 -7.73 -2.86 16.37
C ILE A 263 -7.60 -2.27 14.97
N ALA A 264 -6.38 -1.89 14.59
CA ALA A 264 -6.17 -1.22 13.31
C ALA A 264 -5.01 -1.81 12.52
N GLY A 265 -5.06 -1.61 11.22
CA GLY A 265 -3.94 -1.85 10.32
C GLY A 265 -2.90 -0.74 10.39
N ASP A 266 -1.70 -1.09 9.97
CA ASP A 266 -0.51 -0.27 9.84
C ASP A 266 0.16 0.15 11.17
N THR A 267 1.45 0.49 11.07
CA THR A 267 2.31 0.90 12.20
C THR A 267 3.16 2.12 11.86
N LEU A 268 2.65 3.02 11.02
CA LEU A 268 3.28 4.30 10.78
C LEU A 268 3.16 5.19 12.04
N PRO A 269 3.92 6.28 12.15
CA PRO A 269 3.93 7.11 13.35
C PRO A 269 2.53 7.47 13.90
N PRO A 270 1.53 7.90 13.09
CA PRO A 270 0.20 8.21 13.63
C PRO A 270 -0.51 7.00 14.27
N GLN A 271 -0.34 5.80 13.72
CA GLN A 271 -0.91 4.58 14.27
C GLN A 271 -0.24 4.19 15.61
N LEU A 272 1.10 4.27 15.67
CA LEU A 272 1.84 3.99 16.90
C LEU A 272 1.53 5.02 17.99
N ASP A 273 1.35 6.29 17.64
CA ASP A 273 0.91 7.33 18.57
C ASP A 273 -0.52 7.06 19.08
N ALA A 274 -1.43 6.62 18.22
CA ALA A 274 -2.77 6.22 18.63
C ALA A 274 -2.72 5.04 19.62
N LEU A 275 -1.88 4.04 19.38
CA LEU A 275 -1.66 2.92 20.28
C LEU A 275 -1.08 3.38 21.64
N LYS A 276 -0.03 4.19 21.60
CA LYS A 276 0.63 4.77 22.78
C LYS A 276 -0.33 5.54 23.67
N ASN A 277 -1.25 6.28 23.06
CA ASN A 277 -2.23 7.11 23.77
C ASN A 277 -3.52 6.34 24.16
N GLY A 278 -3.54 5.01 24.01
CA GLY A 278 -4.68 4.17 24.37
C GLY A 278 -5.93 4.37 23.50
N ARG A 279 -5.75 4.91 22.27
CA ARG A 279 -6.82 5.14 21.29
C ARG A 279 -7.04 3.93 20.37
N SER A 280 -6.17 2.93 20.46
CA SER A 280 -6.30 1.60 19.90
C SER A 280 -5.65 0.59 20.85
N HIS A 281 -5.92 -0.71 20.64
CA HIS A 281 -5.44 -1.78 21.52
C HIS A 281 -4.40 -2.67 20.86
N ALA A 282 -4.40 -2.73 19.53
CA ALA A 282 -3.38 -3.38 18.72
C ALA A 282 -3.29 -2.72 17.34
N GLN A 283 -2.09 -2.74 16.77
CA GLN A 283 -1.80 -2.34 15.39
C GLN A 283 -1.13 -3.51 14.68
N ILE A 284 -1.61 -3.85 13.49
CA ILE A 284 -1.01 -4.89 12.66
C ILE A 284 -0.34 -4.22 11.47
N GLY A 285 0.99 -4.15 11.54
CA GLY A 285 1.82 -3.41 10.58
C GLY A 285 2.08 -4.16 9.30
N GLN A 286 2.16 -3.41 8.24
CA GLN A 286 2.71 -3.79 6.95
C GLN A 286 4.11 -3.15 6.79
N ARG A 287 4.84 -3.49 5.73
CA ARG A 287 6.19 -2.99 5.47
C ARG A 287 6.28 -2.24 4.13
N PRO A 288 5.62 -1.07 3.99
CA PRO A 288 5.57 -0.33 2.73
C PRO A 288 6.95 0.11 2.24
N PHE A 289 7.85 0.53 3.13
CA PHE A 289 9.22 0.88 2.77
C PHE A 289 9.95 -0.29 2.11
N GLU A 290 9.87 -1.49 2.70
CA GLU A 290 10.47 -2.71 2.15
C GLU A 290 9.88 -3.04 0.77
N MET A 291 8.56 -2.89 0.60
CA MET A 291 7.90 -3.10 -0.69
C MET A 291 8.49 -2.18 -1.76
N GLY A 292 8.56 -0.87 -1.50
CA GLY A 292 9.09 0.11 -2.43
C GLY A 292 10.58 -0.08 -2.75
N HIS A 293 11.38 -0.43 -1.73
CA HIS A 293 12.81 -0.66 -1.90
C HIS A 293 13.12 -1.94 -2.70
N ARG A 294 12.34 -3.01 -2.51
CA ARG A 294 12.52 -4.29 -3.21
C ARG A 294 11.98 -4.30 -4.63
N ALA A 295 10.95 -3.51 -4.92
CA ALA A 295 10.24 -3.57 -6.20
C ALA A 295 11.16 -3.40 -7.44
N PRO A 296 12.12 -2.45 -7.49
CA PRO A 296 13.01 -2.32 -8.64
C PRO A 296 13.87 -3.56 -8.87
N ALA A 297 14.43 -4.15 -7.81
CA ALA A 297 15.25 -5.35 -7.93
C ALA A 297 14.45 -6.55 -8.45
N VAL A 298 13.21 -6.73 -7.97
CA VAL A 298 12.29 -7.78 -8.45
C VAL A 298 11.95 -7.57 -9.92
N LEU A 299 11.66 -6.34 -10.35
CA LEU A 299 11.40 -6.02 -11.75
C LEU A 299 12.62 -6.32 -12.65
N ILE A 300 13.83 -5.97 -12.21
CA ILE A 300 15.08 -6.28 -12.93
C ILE A 300 15.27 -7.80 -13.07
N ASP A 301 15.01 -8.55 -12.01
CA ASP A 301 15.09 -10.02 -12.04
C ASP A 301 14.09 -10.62 -13.05
N LEU A 302 12.85 -10.09 -13.09
CA LEU A 302 11.84 -10.48 -14.08
C LEU A 302 12.26 -10.13 -15.52
N ILE A 303 12.85 -8.94 -15.74
CA ILE A 303 13.37 -8.52 -17.06
C ILE A 303 14.47 -9.47 -17.52
N ASN A 304 15.34 -9.92 -16.60
CA ASN A 304 16.42 -10.85 -16.86
C ASN A 304 15.96 -12.33 -16.96
N GLY A 305 14.65 -12.59 -16.93
CA GLY A 305 14.09 -13.93 -17.06
C GLY A 305 14.29 -14.83 -15.86
N LYS A 306 14.63 -14.28 -14.68
CA LYS A 306 14.77 -15.08 -13.46
C LYS A 306 13.41 -15.57 -12.99
N LYS A 307 13.38 -16.79 -12.46
CA LYS A 307 12.19 -17.34 -11.81
C LYS A 307 12.03 -16.71 -10.42
N ILE A 308 10.95 -16.01 -10.21
CA ILE A 308 10.59 -15.33 -8.96
C ILE A 308 9.46 -16.11 -8.27
N ALA A 309 9.55 -16.22 -6.95
CA ALA A 309 8.45 -16.79 -6.17
C ALA A 309 7.19 -15.92 -6.29
N ASP A 310 6.01 -16.55 -6.22
CA ASP A 310 4.72 -15.88 -6.24
C ASP A 310 3.81 -16.54 -5.18
N PRO A 311 3.44 -15.79 -4.16
CA PRO A 311 3.77 -14.40 -3.82
C PRO A 311 5.14 -14.21 -3.13
N LEU A 312 5.62 -12.95 -3.12
CA LEU A 312 6.74 -12.47 -2.30
C LEU A 312 6.19 -11.69 -1.10
N TYR A 313 6.13 -12.30 0.07
CA TYR A 313 5.64 -11.61 1.26
C TYR A 313 6.72 -10.78 1.96
N THR A 314 6.34 -9.61 2.52
CA THR A 314 7.18 -8.71 3.33
C THR A 314 6.98 -8.96 4.81
N GLY A 315 6.21 -9.74 5.33
CA GLY A 315 5.95 -9.96 6.76
C GLY A 315 4.96 -8.98 7.35
N LEU A 316 4.64 -9.22 8.62
CA LEU A 316 3.68 -8.46 9.42
C LEU A 316 4.31 -8.12 10.78
N ASP A 317 3.95 -6.97 11.34
CA ASP A 317 4.41 -6.50 12.64
C ASP A 317 3.21 -6.38 13.60
N GLU A 318 3.26 -7.09 14.71
CA GLU A 318 2.20 -7.08 15.73
C GLU A 318 2.59 -6.14 16.85
N CYS A 319 1.93 -4.99 16.95
CA CYS A 319 2.20 -3.94 17.92
C CYS A 319 1.05 -3.83 18.93
N VAL A 320 1.42 -3.94 20.20
CA VAL A 320 0.54 -3.78 21.36
C VAL A 320 1.22 -2.84 22.37
N PRO A 321 0.51 -2.28 23.37
CA PRO A 321 1.12 -1.35 24.32
C PRO A 321 2.37 -1.90 25.06
N THR A 322 2.49 -3.22 25.19
CA THR A 322 3.61 -3.86 25.91
C THR A 322 4.87 -4.08 25.09
N ASN A 323 4.83 -3.87 23.77
CA ASN A 323 6.00 -4.03 22.89
C ASN A 323 6.21 -2.84 21.95
N LEU A 324 5.62 -1.70 22.26
CA LEU A 324 5.59 -0.51 21.39
C LEU A 324 7.00 0.01 21.03
N ASP A 325 7.95 -0.14 21.96
CA ASP A 325 9.37 0.23 21.78
C ASP A 325 10.10 -0.59 20.71
N LYS A 326 9.57 -1.76 20.38
CA LYS A 326 10.10 -2.68 19.36
C LYS A 326 9.37 -2.63 18.02
N CYS A 327 8.34 -1.81 17.94
CA CYS A 327 7.51 -1.72 16.74
C CYS A 327 8.17 -0.86 15.67
N PRO A 328 8.35 -1.38 14.45
CA PRO A 328 8.89 -0.59 13.35
C PRO A 328 7.85 0.46 12.91
N ALA A 329 8.32 1.69 12.71
CA ALA A 329 7.52 2.82 12.22
C ALA A 329 7.68 3.07 10.72
N LYS A 330 8.07 2.03 9.93
CA LYS A 330 8.39 2.18 8.51
C LYS A 330 7.84 1.03 7.68
#